data_c5f52e6624df227b4f350bfd276ddddb
#
_entry.id   c5f52e6624df227b4f350bfd276ddddb
#
_cell.length_a   1.000
_cell.length_b   1.000
_cell.length_c   1.000
_cell.angle_alpha   90.00
_cell.angle_beta   90.00
_cell.angle_gamma   90.00
#
_symmetry.space_group_name_H-M   'P 1'
#
loop_
_entity.id
_entity.type
_entity.pdbx_description
1 polymer ?
#
loop_
_entity_poly.entity_id
_entity_poly.type
_entity_poly.pdbx_seq_one_letter_code
_entity_poly.pdbx_strand_id
1 'polypeptide(L)'
;MRHFAAVLVALAALLAVQPSNAAEFGTRDEAVAMVKRVQKMFAEAGAEATFKAVDDKTDPAFHDRDLYPFIYDLTGVCVAHGARPALVGKNLISLKDQNGIYLIQEMISLAKGPGSGWVDYKWPNPITNKIEDKSSYVEKMGNYFVGVGVYRELPGKS
;
A
#
# COMPACT_ATOMS: atom_id res chain seq x y z
N MET A 1 -8.77 -37.15 -66.43
CA MET A 1 -8.42 -37.42 -65.02
C MET A 1 -7.86 -36.10 -64.47
N ARG A 2 -8.64 -35.40 -63.63
CA ARG A 2 -8.29 -34.05 -63.15
C ARG A 2 -7.96 -34.20 -61.67
N HIS A 3 -6.67 -33.98 -61.29
CA HIS A 3 -6.23 -34.00 -59.91
C HIS A 3 -6.52 -32.61 -59.25
N PHE A 4 -7.40 -32.58 -58.27
CA PHE A 4 -7.59 -31.44 -57.39
C PHE A 4 -6.56 -31.54 -56.26
N ALA A 5 -5.64 -30.61 -56.24
CA ALA A 5 -4.72 -30.43 -55.08
C ALA A 5 -5.43 -29.51 -54.07
N ALA A 6 -5.75 -30.04 -52.91
CA ALA A 6 -6.28 -29.26 -51.78
C ALA A 6 -5.13 -28.58 -51.07
N VAL A 7 -5.06 -27.25 -51.11
CA VAL A 7 -4.13 -26.43 -50.32
C VAL A 7 -4.73 -26.20 -48.94
N LEU A 8 -4.13 -26.82 -47.94
CA LEU A 8 -4.46 -26.58 -46.54
C LEU A 8 -3.72 -25.31 -46.08
N VAL A 9 -4.48 -24.21 -45.93
CA VAL A 9 -3.96 -22.97 -45.30
C VAL A 9 -4.06 -23.13 -43.78
N ALA A 10 -2.93 -23.38 -43.10
CA ALA A 10 -2.83 -23.36 -41.66
C ALA A 10 -2.79 -21.91 -41.18
N LEU A 11 -3.90 -21.45 -40.58
CA LEU A 11 -4.00 -20.14 -39.94
C LEU A 11 -3.32 -20.22 -38.54
N ALA A 12 -2.06 -19.83 -38.47
CA ALA A 12 -1.36 -19.67 -37.20
C ALA A 12 -1.91 -18.43 -36.47
N ALA A 13 -2.76 -18.64 -35.47
CA ALA A 13 -3.17 -17.58 -34.57
C ALA A 13 -1.98 -17.14 -33.70
N LEU A 14 -1.32 -16.03 -34.04
CA LEU A 14 -0.41 -15.33 -33.15
C LEU A 14 -1.23 -14.80 -31.96
N LEU A 15 -1.14 -15.47 -30.82
CA LEU A 15 -1.52 -14.92 -29.53
C LEU A 15 -0.55 -13.77 -29.23
N ALA A 16 -0.96 -12.55 -29.54
CA ALA A 16 -0.26 -11.35 -29.12
C ALA A 16 -0.32 -11.32 -27.58
N VAL A 17 0.79 -11.66 -26.91
CA VAL A 17 0.98 -11.37 -25.49
C VAL A 17 1.01 -9.86 -25.38
N GLN A 18 -0.11 -9.27 -24.96
CA GLN A 18 -0.19 -7.85 -24.63
C GLN A 18 0.77 -7.63 -23.45
N PRO A 19 1.75 -6.69 -23.54
CA PRO A 19 2.49 -6.31 -22.36
C PRO A 19 1.48 -5.80 -21.34
N SER A 20 1.37 -6.46 -20.19
CA SER A 20 0.60 -5.91 -19.08
C SER A 20 1.32 -4.62 -18.69
N ASN A 21 0.75 -3.46 -19.02
CA ASN A 21 1.17 -2.20 -18.44
C ASN A 21 1.06 -2.39 -16.94
N ALA A 22 2.21 -2.57 -16.26
CA ALA A 22 2.25 -2.52 -14.81
C ALA A 22 1.56 -1.21 -14.42
N ALA A 23 0.52 -1.30 -13.59
CA ALA A 23 -0.24 -0.12 -13.20
C ALA A 23 0.74 0.88 -12.55
N GLU A 24 0.66 2.15 -12.95
CA GLU A 24 1.53 3.22 -12.45
C GLU A 24 1.44 3.37 -10.94
N PHE A 25 0.30 2.98 -10.35
CA PHE A 25 -0.03 3.06 -8.93
C PHE A 25 -0.40 1.70 -8.36
N GLY A 26 -0.24 1.55 -7.05
CA GLY A 26 -0.64 0.36 -6.32
C GLY A 26 -2.15 0.20 -6.20
N THR A 27 -2.59 -1.04 -6.05
CA THR A 27 -3.99 -1.41 -5.84
C THR A 27 -4.31 -1.67 -4.37
N ARG A 28 -5.61 -1.68 -4.02
CA ARG A 28 -6.06 -2.02 -2.66
C ARG A 28 -5.63 -3.42 -2.23
N ASP A 29 -5.69 -4.40 -3.12
CA ASP A 29 -5.28 -5.78 -2.83
C ASP A 29 -3.77 -5.88 -2.56
N GLU A 30 -2.96 -5.14 -3.33
CA GLU A 30 -1.52 -5.06 -3.11
C GLU A 30 -1.17 -4.36 -1.78
N ALA A 31 -1.92 -3.32 -1.40
CA ALA A 31 -1.77 -2.67 -0.10
C ALA A 31 -2.07 -3.62 1.06
N VAL A 32 -3.17 -4.37 1.00
CA VAL A 32 -3.50 -5.41 1.99
C VAL A 32 -2.40 -6.47 2.05
N ALA A 33 -1.93 -6.96 0.88
CA ALA A 33 -0.86 -7.96 0.82
C ALA A 33 0.44 -7.44 1.44
N MET A 34 0.77 -6.16 1.25
CA MET A 34 1.95 -5.54 1.86
C MET A 34 1.82 -5.45 3.39
N VAL A 35 0.64 -5.08 3.94
CA VAL A 35 0.37 -5.12 5.38
C VAL A 35 0.61 -6.53 5.94
N LYS A 36 0.12 -7.57 5.25
CA LYS A 36 0.32 -8.97 5.68
C LYS A 36 1.79 -9.39 5.67
N ARG A 37 2.59 -8.90 4.70
CA ARG A 37 4.05 -9.15 4.70
C ARG A 37 4.74 -8.51 5.91
N VAL A 38 4.37 -7.27 6.27
CA VAL A 38 4.90 -6.60 7.46
C VAL A 38 4.55 -7.37 8.73
N GLN A 39 3.29 -7.79 8.88
CA GLN A 39 2.85 -8.59 10.04
C GLN A 39 3.57 -9.92 10.14
N LYS A 40 3.79 -10.61 9.01
CA LYS A 40 4.57 -11.85 8.97
C LYS A 40 5.99 -11.62 9.45
N MET A 41 6.68 -10.59 8.93
CA MET A 41 8.03 -10.25 9.37
C MET A 41 8.07 -9.89 10.87
N PHE A 42 7.08 -9.13 11.36
CA PHE A 42 6.97 -8.78 12.77
C PHE A 42 6.85 -10.01 13.68
N ALA A 43 6.08 -11.01 13.27
CA ALA A 43 5.92 -12.25 14.02
C ALA A 43 7.18 -13.12 13.98
N GLU A 44 7.94 -13.12 12.89
CA GLU A 44 9.12 -13.97 12.69
C GLU A 44 10.42 -13.34 13.19
N ALA A 45 10.60 -12.03 12.97
CA ALA A 45 11.86 -11.32 13.23
C ALA A 45 11.76 -10.26 14.33
N GLY A 46 10.55 -9.97 14.82
CA GLY A 46 10.32 -8.99 15.89
C GLY A 46 10.26 -7.54 15.42
N ALA A 47 10.02 -6.65 16.37
CA ALA A 47 9.74 -5.23 16.12
C ALA A 47 10.90 -4.50 15.46
N GLU A 48 12.10 -4.58 16.05
CA GLU A 48 13.28 -3.82 15.60
C GLU A 48 13.66 -4.13 14.15
N ALA A 49 13.74 -5.42 13.79
CA ALA A 49 14.04 -5.85 12.43
C ALA A 49 12.98 -5.39 11.43
N THR A 50 11.71 -5.45 11.82
CA THR A 50 10.59 -5.03 10.97
C THR A 50 10.61 -3.51 10.73
N PHE A 51 10.83 -2.71 11.77
CA PHE A 51 10.88 -1.26 11.64
C PHE A 51 12.03 -0.83 10.73
N LYS A 52 13.20 -1.43 10.92
CA LYS A 52 14.37 -1.19 10.05
C LYS A 52 14.09 -1.54 8.59
N ALA A 53 13.44 -2.66 8.33
CA ALA A 53 13.11 -3.07 6.96
C ALA A 53 12.06 -2.13 6.31
N VAL A 54 11.08 -1.67 7.08
CA VAL A 54 10.08 -0.67 6.61
C VAL A 54 10.73 0.67 6.28
N ASP A 55 11.73 1.10 7.06
CA ASP A 55 12.45 2.35 6.82
C ASP A 55 13.47 2.26 5.67
N ASP A 56 13.85 1.06 5.25
CA ASP A 56 14.75 0.83 4.12
C ASP A 56 14.02 1.00 2.79
N LYS A 57 14.17 2.18 2.18
CA LYS A 57 13.54 2.52 0.89
C LYS A 57 14.03 1.68 -0.29
N THR A 58 15.07 0.90 -0.12
CA THR A 58 15.64 0.04 -1.18
C THR A 58 15.05 -1.36 -1.15
N ASP A 59 14.32 -1.73 -0.10
CA ASP A 59 13.69 -3.05 0.02
C ASP A 59 12.40 -3.13 -0.84
N PRO A 60 12.42 -3.88 -1.96
CA PRO A 60 11.26 -4.00 -2.84
C PRO A 60 10.09 -4.76 -2.20
N ALA A 61 10.30 -5.45 -1.08
CA ALA A 61 9.22 -6.12 -0.35
C ALA A 61 8.26 -5.11 0.31
N PHE A 62 8.78 -3.92 0.65
CA PHE A 62 8.06 -2.86 1.36
C PHE A 62 7.98 -1.53 0.61
N HIS A 63 8.56 -1.44 -0.59
CA HIS A 63 8.48 -0.25 -1.45
C HIS A 63 8.16 -0.68 -2.89
N ASP A 64 6.96 -0.37 -3.34
CA ASP A 64 6.52 -0.68 -4.70
C ASP A 64 5.67 0.48 -5.24
N ARG A 65 6.20 1.21 -6.21
CA ARG A 65 5.53 2.38 -6.80
C ARG A 65 5.17 3.43 -5.72
N ASP A 66 3.89 3.71 -5.50
CA ASP A 66 3.38 4.60 -4.44
C ASP A 66 3.04 3.86 -3.14
N LEU A 67 3.18 2.53 -3.09
CA LEU A 67 2.93 1.71 -1.90
C LEU A 67 4.14 1.71 -0.98
N TYR A 68 3.89 2.01 0.28
CA TYR A 68 4.85 1.91 1.38
C TYR A 68 4.12 1.70 2.71
N PRO A 69 4.70 0.91 3.64
CA PRO A 69 4.13 0.77 4.97
C PRO A 69 4.49 1.94 5.88
N PHE A 70 3.65 2.13 6.88
CA PHE A 70 3.93 2.95 8.05
C PHE A 70 3.45 2.22 9.31
N ILE A 71 4.16 2.42 10.42
CA ILE A 71 3.87 1.76 11.69
C ILE A 71 3.85 2.81 12.80
N TYR A 72 2.80 2.78 13.60
CA TYR A 72 2.65 3.62 14.78
C TYR A 72 2.33 2.76 15.98
N ASP A 73 2.74 3.20 17.17
CA ASP A 73 2.21 2.63 18.39
C ASP A 73 0.77 3.13 18.66
N LEU A 74 0.10 2.50 19.62
CA LEU A 74 -1.28 2.84 19.97
C LEU A 74 -1.41 4.13 20.82
N THR A 75 -0.32 4.89 21.00
CA THR A 75 -0.30 6.23 21.59
C THR A 75 -0.08 7.33 20.54
N GLY A 76 0.18 6.95 19.29
CA GLY A 76 0.34 7.86 18.15
C GLY A 76 1.78 8.20 17.79
N VAL A 77 2.77 7.51 18.37
CA VAL A 77 4.19 7.68 18.00
C VAL A 77 4.49 6.88 16.73
N CYS A 78 5.04 7.54 15.72
CA CYS A 78 5.54 6.90 14.51
C CYS A 78 6.81 6.11 14.83
N VAL A 79 6.81 4.79 14.61
CA VAL A 79 7.98 3.93 14.86
C VAL A 79 8.69 3.50 13.58
N ALA A 80 8.00 3.52 12.43
CA ALA A 80 8.60 3.31 11.11
C ALA A 80 7.74 3.97 10.02
N HIS A 81 8.37 4.47 8.95
CA HIS A 81 7.63 5.14 7.86
C HIS A 81 8.38 5.09 6.53
N GLY A 82 7.99 4.21 5.63
CA GLY A 82 8.68 3.94 4.36
C GLY A 82 8.93 5.15 3.47
N ALA A 83 8.04 6.14 3.46
CA ALA A 83 8.23 7.33 2.61
C ALA A 83 8.82 8.55 3.34
N ARG A 84 8.62 8.67 4.66
CA ARG A 84 8.95 9.87 5.44
C ARG A 84 9.67 9.56 6.75
N PRO A 85 10.96 9.23 6.70
CA PRO A 85 11.73 8.88 7.90
C PRO A 85 11.79 10.03 8.93
N ALA A 86 11.61 11.28 8.50
CA ALA A 86 11.54 12.45 9.39
C ALA A 86 10.34 12.43 10.38
N LEU A 87 9.36 11.54 10.19
CA LEU A 87 8.23 11.35 11.10
C LEU A 87 8.55 10.35 12.23
N VAL A 88 9.52 9.49 12.04
CA VAL A 88 9.91 8.47 13.04
C VAL A 88 10.32 9.15 14.36
N GLY A 89 9.79 8.63 15.47
CA GLY A 89 9.96 9.17 16.81
C GLY A 89 9.01 10.30 17.19
N LYS A 90 8.20 10.81 16.26
CA LYS A 90 7.23 11.89 16.56
C LYS A 90 5.89 11.33 16.94
N ASN A 91 5.25 11.93 17.96
CA ASN A 91 3.85 11.68 18.27
C ASN A 91 2.96 12.54 17.36
N LEU A 92 2.15 11.88 16.54
CA LEU A 92 1.28 12.52 15.55
C LEU A 92 -0.21 12.39 15.89
N ILE A 93 -0.55 12.10 17.14
CA ILE A 93 -1.93 11.92 17.60
C ILE A 93 -2.84 13.12 17.30
N SER A 94 -2.29 14.33 17.28
CA SER A 94 -3.01 15.57 17.00
C SER A 94 -2.91 16.05 15.55
N LEU A 95 -2.25 15.26 14.67
CA LEU A 95 -2.11 15.62 13.27
C LEU A 95 -3.45 15.55 12.54
N LYS A 96 -3.81 16.65 11.88
CA LYS A 96 -4.97 16.74 10.99
C LYS A 96 -4.52 16.82 9.54
N ASP A 97 -5.30 16.23 8.68
CA ASP A 97 -5.20 16.47 7.25
C ASP A 97 -5.86 17.82 6.86
N GLN A 98 -5.86 18.17 5.56
CA GLN A 98 -6.47 19.39 5.04
C GLN A 98 -8.00 19.45 5.22
N ASN A 99 -8.65 18.30 5.40
CA ASN A 99 -10.09 18.21 5.66
C ASN A 99 -10.43 18.22 7.16
N GLY A 100 -9.41 18.36 8.03
CA GLY A 100 -9.58 18.35 9.47
C GLY A 100 -9.68 16.96 10.10
N ILE A 101 -9.38 15.89 9.35
CA ILE A 101 -9.39 14.50 9.84
C ILE A 101 -8.17 14.26 10.74
N TYR A 102 -8.40 13.79 11.97
CA TYR A 102 -7.36 13.31 12.87
C TYR A 102 -6.93 11.88 12.48
N LEU A 103 -6.19 11.75 11.40
CA LEU A 103 -5.92 10.48 10.73
C LEU A 103 -5.33 9.41 11.66
N ILE A 104 -4.42 9.77 12.56
CA ILE A 104 -3.81 8.80 13.48
C ILE A 104 -4.80 8.35 14.56
N GLN A 105 -5.69 9.23 15.04
CA GLN A 105 -6.75 8.85 15.97
C GLN A 105 -7.75 7.89 15.35
N GLU A 106 -8.15 8.15 14.09
CA GLU A 106 -9.04 7.24 13.32
C GLU A 106 -8.40 5.85 13.18
N MET A 107 -7.10 5.79 12.80
CA MET A 107 -6.37 4.55 12.66
C MET A 107 -6.23 3.78 13.99
N ILE A 108 -5.94 4.49 15.09
CA ILE A 108 -5.87 3.89 16.43
C ILE A 108 -7.24 3.36 16.87
N SER A 109 -8.30 4.12 16.63
CA SER A 109 -9.67 3.73 16.97
C SER A 109 -10.07 2.46 16.22
N LEU A 110 -9.74 2.40 14.93
CA LEU A 110 -9.97 1.22 14.09
C LEU A 110 -9.14 0.02 14.57
N ALA A 111 -7.87 0.20 14.87
CA ALA A 111 -7.01 -0.86 15.36
C ALA A 111 -7.45 -1.43 16.73
N LYS A 112 -7.95 -0.56 17.63
CA LYS A 112 -8.44 -0.97 18.96
C LYS A 112 -9.84 -1.57 18.93
N GLY A 113 -10.68 -1.16 17.99
CA GLY A 113 -12.05 -1.64 17.83
C GLY A 113 -12.14 -2.86 16.91
N PRO A 114 -12.47 -2.71 15.60
CA PRO A 114 -12.60 -3.82 14.67
C PRO A 114 -11.29 -4.59 14.43
N GLY A 115 -10.15 -3.98 14.69
CA GLY A 115 -8.82 -4.54 14.48
C GLY A 115 -8.22 -4.26 13.11
N SER A 116 -9.03 -4.04 12.08
CA SER A 116 -8.57 -3.71 10.73
C SER A 116 -9.65 -2.98 9.93
N GLY A 117 -9.24 -2.27 8.87
CA GLY A 117 -10.15 -1.59 7.94
C GLY A 117 -9.45 -0.50 7.14
N TRP A 118 -10.25 0.31 6.44
CA TRP A 118 -9.77 1.40 5.60
C TRP A 118 -10.05 2.75 6.24
N VAL A 119 -9.05 3.66 6.15
CA VAL A 119 -9.17 5.05 6.59
C VAL A 119 -8.83 5.96 5.42
N ASP A 120 -9.71 6.92 5.13
CA ASP A 120 -9.58 7.88 4.04
C ASP A 120 -9.13 9.24 4.57
N TYR A 121 -8.11 9.82 3.97
CA TYR A 121 -7.54 11.12 4.36
C TYR A 121 -6.70 11.72 3.23
N LYS A 122 -6.26 12.96 3.36
CA LYS A 122 -5.34 13.59 2.42
C LYS A 122 -3.90 13.46 2.88
N TRP A 123 -3.02 13.03 1.95
CA TRP A 123 -1.61 12.83 2.25
C TRP A 123 -0.71 13.10 1.04
N PRO A 124 0.54 13.57 1.26
CA PRO A 124 1.48 13.75 0.15
C PRO A 124 1.85 12.43 -0.52
N ASN A 125 1.63 12.35 -1.82
CA ASN A 125 2.03 11.22 -2.65
C ASN A 125 3.54 11.32 -2.95
N PRO A 126 4.34 10.27 -2.68
CA PRO A 126 5.80 10.31 -2.90
C PRO A 126 6.20 10.34 -4.38
N ILE A 127 5.31 9.94 -5.29
CA ILE A 127 5.55 9.94 -6.74
C ILE A 127 5.29 11.33 -7.34
N THR A 128 4.11 11.89 -7.05
CA THR A 128 3.66 13.16 -7.65
C THR A 128 4.11 14.38 -6.85
N ASN A 129 4.52 14.20 -5.58
CA ASN A 129 4.83 15.27 -4.61
C ASN A 129 3.65 16.23 -4.34
N LYS A 130 2.42 15.79 -4.61
CA LYS A 130 1.18 16.53 -4.35
C LYS A 130 0.43 15.94 -3.17
N ILE A 131 -0.39 16.77 -2.51
CA ILE A 131 -1.35 16.26 -1.52
C ILE A 131 -2.55 15.72 -2.30
N GLU A 132 -2.82 14.44 -2.11
CA GLU A 132 -3.85 13.70 -2.83
C GLU A 132 -4.73 12.92 -1.84
N ASP A 133 -5.88 12.46 -2.31
CA ASP A 133 -6.73 11.55 -1.55
C ASP A 133 -5.99 10.20 -1.41
N LYS A 134 -5.90 9.72 -0.17
CA LYS A 134 -5.28 8.45 0.19
C LYS A 134 -6.27 7.60 0.98
N SER A 135 -6.36 6.34 0.61
CA SER A 135 -7.09 5.32 1.37
C SER A 135 -6.09 4.31 1.90
N SER A 136 -5.96 4.19 3.22
CA SER A 136 -5.01 3.24 3.84
C SER A 136 -5.73 2.09 4.49
N TYR A 137 -5.33 0.87 4.13
CA TYR A 137 -5.67 -0.31 4.92
C TYR A 137 -4.79 -0.35 6.16
N VAL A 138 -5.44 -0.42 7.31
CA VAL A 138 -4.80 -0.43 8.63
C VAL A 138 -5.15 -1.71 9.35
N GLU A 139 -4.18 -2.33 10.01
CA GLU A 139 -4.41 -3.52 10.81
C GLU A 139 -3.57 -3.50 12.09
N LYS A 140 -4.18 -3.94 13.19
CA LYS A 140 -3.51 -4.06 14.49
C LYS A 140 -2.38 -5.09 14.43
N MET A 141 -1.26 -4.78 15.08
CA MET A 141 -0.06 -5.61 15.16
C MET A 141 0.56 -5.50 16.57
N GLY A 142 0.07 -6.33 17.51
CA GLY A 142 0.49 -6.24 18.92
C GLY A 142 0.13 -4.89 19.55
N ASN A 143 1.14 -4.16 20.06
CA ASN A 143 1.00 -2.80 20.60
C ASN A 143 1.11 -1.71 19.55
N TYR A 144 1.08 -2.08 18.27
CA TYR A 144 1.20 -1.22 17.12
C TYR A 144 0.02 -1.40 16.19
N PHE A 145 -0.05 -0.55 15.18
CA PHE A 145 -0.76 -0.83 13.94
C PHE A 145 0.16 -0.57 12.75
N VAL A 146 -0.05 -1.31 11.69
CA VAL A 146 0.58 -1.11 10.40
C VAL A 146 -0.45 -0.66 9.38
N GLY A 147 -0.07 0.25 8.50
CA GLY A 147 -0.91 0.69 7.39
C GLY A 147 -0.13 0.78 6.08
N VAL A 148 -0.83 0.53 4.99
CA VAL A 148 -0.38 0.79 3.61
C VAL A 148 -1.53 1.44 2.86
N GLY A 149 -1.28 2.52 2.15
CA GLY A 149 -2.32 3.28 1.46
C GLY A 149 -2.11 3.39 -0.04
N VAL A 150 -3.21 3.52 -0.75
CA VAL A 150 -3.30 3.80 -2.18
C VAL A 150 -3.75 5.24 -2.41
N TYR A 151 -3.25 5.89 -3.48
CA TYR A 151 -3.50 7.30 -3.80
C TYR A 151 -4.44 7.47 -4.98
N ARG A 152 -5.47 6.65 -5.10
CA ARG A 152 -6.34 6.75 -6.25
C ARG A 152 -7.73 7.22 -5.91
N GLU A 153 -8.32 7.86 -6.94
CA GLU A 153 -9.73 8.22 -7.01
C GLU A 153 -10.60 7.12 -6.43
N LEU A 154 -11.32 7.45 -5.36
CA LEU A 154 -12.38 6.61 -4.87
C LEU A 154 -13.39 6.44 -6.01
N PRO A 155 -13.81 5.23 -6.36
CA PRO A 155 -14.85 5.05 -7.35
C PRO A 155 -16.10 5.80 -6.90
N GLY A 156 -16.47 6.88 -7.60
CA GLY A 156 -17.73 7.59 -7.39
C GLY A 156 -17.67 9.09 -7.11
N LYS A 157 -16.56 9.78 -7.37
CA LYS A 157 -16.53 11.26 -7.43
C LYS A 157 -16.18 11.68 -8.86
N SER A 158 -17.15 11.60 -9.75
CA SER A 158 -17.22 12.38 -11.00
C SER A 158 -18.20 13.53 -10.80
#